data_2a587d324f944b33706d81d092b267a8
#
_entry.id   2a587d324f944b33706d81d092b267a8
#
_cell.length_a   1.000
_cell.length_b   1.000
_cell.length_c   1.000
_cell.angle_alpha   90.00
_cell.angle_beta   90.00
_cell.angle_gamma   90.00
#
_symmetry.space_group_name_H-M   'P 1'
#
loop_
_entity.id
_entity.type
_entity.pdbx_description
1 polymer ?
#
loop_
_entity_poly.entity_id
_entity_poly.type
_entity_poly.pdbx_seq_one_letter_code
_entity_poly.pdbx_strand_id
1 'polypeptide(L)'
;MVPNEVLEKYGSDAVRYWAASARLGADTAYDEGQMKIGRRLAIKLLNASKFVLNLGATEKSVITSQAQGHVLINALDRSLLARLAYLIEEATAAFEKYEYARALQICESFFWSFTDDFVELIKDRAYGARGEQEQASVLAALATTLDALLRLFAPFLPFVTEEIWSWWRAGSVHRAEWPQALPILEGTLLAEYSAQNPTAGISAQWVLADADPAQIESLKQILPDVAEALGGLRKAKSDAKVKQRTEVESATIAAPQA
;
A
#
# COMPACT_ATOMS: atom_id res chain seq x y z
N MET A 1 26.41 -0.02 26.58
CA MET A 1 25.12 -0.70 26.33
C MET A 1 25.42 -1.99 25.58
N VAL A 2 24.91 -3.11 26.03
CA VAL A 2 25.16 -4.42 25.39
C VAL A 2 24.07 -4.61 24.32
N PRO A 3 24.44 -5.04 23.09
CA PRO A 3 23.45 -5.26 22.02
C PRO A 3 22.26 -6.15 22.39
N ASN A 4 22.48 -7.17 23.24
CA ASN A 4 21.42 -8.08 23.66
C ASN A 4 20.29 -7.39 24.44
N GLU A 5 20.60 -6.45 25.32
CA GLU A 5 19.58 -5.70 26.08
C GLU A 5 18.68 -4.89 25.17
N VAL A 6 19.23 -4.34 24.08
CA VAL A 6 18.49 -3.56 23.09
C VAL A 6 17.56 -4.47 22.26
N LEU A 7 18.08 -5.64 21.84
CA LEU A 7 17.31 -6.63 21.08
C LEU A 7 16.15 -7.20 21.93
N GLU A 8 16.38 -7.48 23.21
CA GLU A 8 15.32 -7.93 24.12
C GLU A 8 14.23 -6.86 24.32
N LYS A 9 14.65 -5.58 24.47
CA LYS A 9 13.74 -4.47 24.74
C LYS A 9 12.87 -4.07 23.53
N TYR A 10 13.46 -4.01 22.34
CA TYR A 10 12.81 -3.46 21.15
C TYR A 10 12.44 -4.50 20.09
N GLY A 11 13.11 -5.64 20.07
CA GLY A 11 13.03 -6.67 19.04
C GLY A 11 13.99 -6.43 17.87
N SER A 12 14.32 -7.49 17.16
CA SER A 12 15.34 -7.45 16.09
C SER A 12 14.94 -6.54 14.92
N ASP A 13 13.69 -6.58 14.49
CA ASP A 13 13.19 -5.72 13.41
C ASP A 13 13.30 -4.23 13.75
N ALA A 14 13.04 -3.84 15.00
CA ALA A 14 13.15 -2.46 15.44
C ALA A 14 14.59 -1.93 15.42
N VAL A 15 15.55 -2.79 15.81
CA VAL A 15 16.98 -2.44 15.75
C VAL A 15 17.45 -2.34 14.30
N ARG A 16 17.00 -3.24 13.43
CA ARG A 16 17.29 -3.19 11.99
C ARG A 16 16.69 -1.95 11.33
N TYR A 17 15.47 -1.58 11.70
CA TYR A 17 14.83 -0.35 11.21
C TYR A 17 15.68 0.88 11.56
N TRP A 18 16.11 1.02 12.82
CA TRP A 18 17.00 2.10 13.22
C TRP A 18 18.30 2.13 12.39
N ALA A 19 18.95 0.99 12.22
CA ALA A 19 20.18 0.90 11.44
C ALA A 19 19.94 1.26 9.95
N ALA A 20 18.84 0.79 9.35
CA ALA A 20 18.48 1.05 7.95
C ALA A 20 18.01 2.49 7.68
N SER A 21 17.50 3.19 8.70
CA SER A 21 17.11 4.60 8.58
C SER A 21 18.31 5.57 8.52
N ALA A 22 19.51 5.08 8.82
CA ALA A 22 20.74 5.86 8.74
C ALA A 22 21.19 6.02 7.27
N ARG A 23 21.67 7.20 6.92
CA ARG A 23 22.27 7.45 5.62
C ARG A 23 23.69 6.90 5.57
N LEU A 24 24.06 6.23 4.49
CA LEU A 24 25.42 5.77 4.27
C LEU A 24 26.39 6.95 4.26
N GLY A 25 27.54 6.78 4.94
CA GLY A 25 28.56 7.82 5.06
C GLY A 25 28.27 8.92 6.07
N ALA A 26 27.18 8.84 6.83
CA ALA A 26 26.89 9.72 7.94
C ALA A 26 27.02 9.01 9.29
N ASP A 27 27.48 9.71 10.31
CA ASP A 27 27.51 9.20 11.67
C ASP A 27 26.09 8.96 12.16
N THR A 28 25.87 7.80 12.77
CA THR A 28 24.56 7.42 13.30
C THR A 28 24.63 7.34 14.82
N ALA A 29 23.91 8.23 15.49
CA ALA A 29 23.76 8.18 16.93
C ALA A 29 22.82 7.03 17.35
N TYR A 30 23.07 6.46 18.52
CA TYR A 30 22.12 5.56 19.14
C TYR A 30 20.81 6.29 19.44
N ASP A 31 19.71 5.79 18.87
CA ASP A 31 18.38 6.43 18.97
C ASP A 31 17.28 5.43 19.30
N GLU A 32 16.87 5.43 20.58
CA GLU A 32 15.74 4.62 21.05
C GLU A 32 14.41 5.08 20.44
N GLY A 33 14.29 6.35 20.04
CA GLY A 33 13.09 6.87 19.37
C GLY A 33 12.87 6.18 18.04
N GLN A 34 13.91 6.04 17.23
CA GLN A 34 13.85 5.33 15.96
C GLN A 34 13.51 3.83 16.14
N MET A 35 14.06 3.19 17.16
CA MET A 35 13.71 1.78 17.47
C MET A 35 12.25 1.62 17.88
N LYS A 36 11.67 2.56 18.64
CA LYS A 36 10.24 2.57 18.96
C LYS A 36 9.37 2.77 17.73
N ILE A 37 9.80 3.60 16.78
CA ILE A 37 9.12 3.79 15.48
C ILE A 37 9.14 2.48 14.69
N GLY A 38 10.30 1.85 14.54
CA GLY A 38 10.43 0.56 13.84
C GLY A 38 9.59 -0.55 14.46
N ARG A 39 9.55 -0.63 15.80
CA ARG A 39 8.68 -1.59 16.49
C ARG A 39 7.19 -1.33 16.21
N ARG A 40 6.78 -0.06 16.24
CA ARG A 40 5.39 0.31 15.92
C ARG A 40 5.04 -0.03 14.48
N LEU A 41 5.95 0.20 13.53
CA LEU A 41 5.77 -0.16 12.11
C LEU A 41 5.59 -1.67 11.96
N ALA A 42 6.45 -2.49 12.58
CA ALA A 42 6.34 -3.95 12.55
C ALA A 42 5.00 -4.45 13.11
N ILE A 43 4.56 -3.92 14.26
CA ILE A 43 3.26 -4.26 14.85
C ILE A 43 2.09 -3.82 13.96
N LYS A 44 2.17 -2.63 13.36
CA LYS A 44 1.13 -2.12 12.46
C LYS A 44 1.05 -2.98 11.20
N LEU A 45 2.19 -3.37 10.63
CA LEU A 45 2.26 -4.27 9.47
C LEU A 45 1.58 -5.62 9.78
N LEU A 46 1.90 -6.22 10.93
CA LEU A 46 1.29 -7.46 11.37
C LEU A 46 -0.23 -7.35 11.53
N ASN A 47 -0.71 -6.26 12.15
CA ASN A 47 -2.14 -6.05 12.35
C ASN A 47 -2.89 -5.76 11.04
N ALA A 48 -2.31 -4.95 10.14
CA ALA A 48 -2.88 -4.68 8.82
C ALA A 48 -2.97 -5.96 7.99
N SER A 49 -1.94 -6.80 8.04
CA SER A 49 -1.92 -8.09 7.35
C SER A 49 -3.00 -9.05 7.87
N LYS A 50 -3.16 -9.15 9.19
CA LYS A 50 -4.26 -9.93 9.79
C LYS A 50 -5.62 -9.43 9.32
N PHE A 51 -5.82 -8.12 9.26
CA PHE A 51 -7.06 -7.53 8.77
C PHE A 51 -7.31 -7.96 7.32
N VAL A 52 -6.35 -7.77 6.42
CA VAL A 52 -6.45 -8.13 4.99
C VAL A 52 -6.77 -9.61 4.80
N LEU A 53 -6.05 -10.49 5.49
CA LEU A 53 -6.25 -11.94 5.36
C LEU A 53 -7.59 -12.41 5.95
N ASN A 54 -8.04 -11.81 7.05
CA ASN A 54 -9.34 -12.12 7.66
C ASN A 54 -10.53 -11.68 6.80
N LEU A 55 -10.34 -10.72 5.88
CA LEU A 55 -11.35 -10.36 4.88
C LEU A 55 -11.49 -11.39 3.76
N GLY A 56 -10.60 -12.38 3.70
CA GLY A 56 -10.61 -13.43 2.69
C GLY A 56 -9.65 -13.21 1.52
N ALA A 57 -8.73 -12.25 1.63
CA ALA A 57 -7.65 -12.09 0.66
C ALA A 57 -6.76 -13.35 0.65
N THR A 58 -6.45 -13.85 -0.53
CA THR A 58 -5.65 -15.06 -0.72
C THR A 58 -4.55 -14.80 -1.75
N GLU A 59 -3.62 -15.75 -1.87
CA GLU A 59 -2.61 -15.73 -2.93
C GLU A 59 -3.23 -15.58 -4.33
N LYS A 60 -4.38 -16.21 -4.57
CA LYS A 60 -5.09 -16.12 -5.86
C LYS A 60 -5.70 -14.75 -6.15
N SER A 61 -5.86 -13.93 -5.11
CA SER A 61 -6.35 -12.56 -5.25
C SER A 61 -5.25 -11.58 -5.73
N VAL A 62 -3.98 -11.98 -5.68
CA VAL A 62 -2.85 -11.13 -6.09
C VAL A 62 -2.83 -10.98 -7.61
N ILE A 63 -2.77 -9.75 -8.09
CA ILE A 63 -2.62 -9.44 -9.52
C ILE A 63 -1.16 -9.66 -9.92
N THR A 64 -0.93 -10.68 -10.74
CA THR A 64 0.38 -11.06 -11.26
C THR A 64 0.47 -10.94 -12.77
N SER A 65 -0.64 -10.62 -13.43
CA SER A 65 -0.71 -10.43 -14.88
C SER A 65 -1.80 -9.43 -15.24
N GLN A 66 -1.65 -8.82 -16.41
CA GLN A 66 -2.63 -7.89 -16.98
C GLN A 66 -4.04 -8.50 -17.09
N ALA A 67 -4.15 -9.80 -17.41
CA ALA A 67 -5.44 -10.48 -17.58
C ALA A 67 -6.30 -10.48 -16.30
N GLN A 68 -5.70 -10.33 -15.12
CA GLN A 68 -6.39 -10.27 -13.83
C GLN A 68 -6.92 -8.87 -13.50
N GLY A 69 -6.49 -7.85 -14.24
CA GLY A 69 -6.91 -6.46 -14.00
C GLY A 69 -8.42 -6.23 -14.12
N HIS A 70 -9.14 -7.04 -14.91
CA HIS A 70 -10.58 -6.90 -15.10
C HIS A 70 -11.42 -6.96 -13.80
N VAL A 71 -10.86 -7.49 -12.72
CA VAL A 71 -11.50 -7.49 -11.39
C VAL A 71 -11.53 -6.10 -10.76
N LEU A 72 -10.65 -5.18 -11.16
CA LEU A 72 -10.47 -3.84 -10.57
C LEU A 72 -11.55 -2.86 -11.07
N ILE A 73 -12.77 -3.06 -10.65
CA ILE A 73 -13.91 -2.23 -11.09
C ILE A 73 -13.97 -0.85 -10.42
N ASN A 74 -13.33 -0.68 -9.27
CA ASN A 74 -13.41 0.55 -8.48
C ASN A 74 -12.19 1.46 -8.69
N ALA A 75 -12.43 2.76 -8.90
CA ALA A 75 -11.38 3.73 -9.15
C ALA A 75 -10.39 3.90 -7.98
N LEU A 76 -10.83 3.76 -6.72
CA LEU A 76 -9.93 3.81 -5.57
C LEU A 76 -8.94 2.64 -5.56
N ASP A 77 -9.38 1.45 -5.95
CA ASP A 77 -8.54 0.26 -6.02
C ASP A 77 -7.49 0.41 -7.13
N ARG A 78 -7.91 0.93 -8.29
CA ARG A 78 -7.00 1.27 -9.41
C ARG A 78 -6.01 2.35 -9.01
N SER A 79 -6.46 3.41 -8.32
CA SER A 79 -5.58 4.47 -7.81
C SER A 79 -4.51 3.93 -6.86
N LEU A 80 -4.89 3.08 -5.90
CA LEU A 80 -3.94 2.46 -4.98
C LEU A 80 -2.89 1.65 -5.75
N LEU A 81 -3.31 0.80 -6.70
CA LEU A 81 -2.39 -0.07 -7.43
C LEU A 81 -1.50 0.67 -8.42
N ALA A 82 -1.99 1.74 -9.06
CA ALA A 82 -1.14 2.62 -9.85
C ALA A 82 -0.03 3.24 -8.98
N ARG A 83 -0.37 3.74 -7.79
CA ARG A 83 0.60 4.27 -6.82
C ARG A 83 1.58 3.20 -6.32
N LEU A 84 1.10 1.97 -6.11
CA LEU A 84 1.94 0.84 -5.72
C LEU A 84 2.98 0.50 -6.80
N ALA A 85 2.59 0.50 -8.07
CA ALA A 85 3.51 0.26 -9.17
C ALA A 85 4.64 1.31 -9.19
N TYR A 86 4.31 2.59 -9.05
CA TYR A 86 5.32 3.66 -8.96
C TYR A 86 6.19 3.55 -7.70
N LEU A 87 5.62 3.17 -6.56
CA LEU A 87 6.40 2.87 -5.36
C LEU A 87 7.46 1.80 -5.61
N ILE A 88 7.09 0.71 -6.30
CA ILE A 88 8.02 -0.38 -6.61
C ILE A 88 9.18 0.15 -7.47
N GLU A 89 8.90 0.96 -8.49
CA GLU A 89 9.94 1.56 -9.34
C GLU A 89 10.86 2.49 -8.55
N GLU A 90 10.30 3.39 -7.72
CA GLU A 90 11.09 4.31 -6.91
C GLU A 90 11.94 3.58 -5.86
N ALA A 91 11.39 2.55 -5.21
CA ALA A 91 12.12 1.74 -4.25
C ALA A 91 13.26 0.96 -4.95
N THR A 92 13.00 0.39 -6.12
CA THR A 92 14.01 -0.29 -6.92
C THR A 92 15.16 0.66 -7.30
N ALA A 93 14.83 1.83 -7.82
CA ALA A 93 15.82 2.84 -8.18
C ALA A 93 16.64 3.34 -6.98
N ALA A 94 16.01 3.43 -5.79
CA ALA A 94 16.72 3.79 -4.56
C ALA A 94 17.68 2.65 -4.12
N PHE A 95 17.26 1.39 -4.21
CA PHE A 95 18.13 0.24 -3.91
C PHE A 95 19.32 0.14 -4.88
N GLU A 96 19.11 0.36 -6.17
CA GLU A 96 20.19 0.36 -7.19
C GLU A 96 21.23 1.46 -6.92
N LYS A 97 20.83 2.57 -6.32
CA LYS A 97 21.71 3.68 -5.89
C LYS A 97 22.28 3.51 -4.49
N TYR A 98 22.00 2.39 -3.81
CA TYR A 98 22.38 2.15 -2.40
C TYR A 98 21.78 3.17 -1.42
N GLU A 99 20.66 3.83 -1.78
CA GLU A 99 19.93 4.79 -0.95
C GLU A 99 18.90 4.06 -0.06
N TYR A 100 19.34 3.14 0.80
CA TYR A 100 18.47 2.26 1.58
C TYR A 100 17.51 3.02 2.53
N ALA A 101 18.00 4.09 3.16
CA ALA A 101 17.18 4.93 4.03
C ALA A 101 16.03 5.60 3.25
N ARG A 102 16.28 6.00 1.99
CA ARG A 102 15.25 6.54 1.12
C ARG A 102 14.23 5.46 0.74
N ALA A 103 14.71 4.27 0.34
CA ALA A 103 13.83 3.14 0.02
C ALA A 103 12.88 2.81 1.19
N LEU A 104 13.42 2.75 2.43
CA LEU A 104 12.62 2.54 3.63
C LEU A 104 11.58 3.66 3.82
N GLN A 105 11.99 4.92 3.70
CA GLN A 105 11.12 6.08 3.90
C GLN A 105 9.93 6.10 2.92
N ILE A 106 10.16 5.85 1.63
CA ILE A 106 9.06 5.85 0.64
C ILE A 106 8.11 4.68 0.84
N CYS A 107 8.62 3.48 1.17
CA CYS A 107 7.81 2.32 1.52
C CYS A 107 6.95 2.59 2.77
N GLU A 108 7.52 3.21 3.79
CA GLU A 108 6.82 3.56 5.02
C GLU A 108 5.73 4.60 4.77
N SER A 109 6.02 5.67 4.01
CA SER A 109 5.03 6.68 3.62
C SER A 109 3.83 6.07 2.92
N PHE A 110 4.07 5.21 1.94
CA PHE A 110 2.99 4.51 1.24
C PHE A 110 2.20 3.60 2.19
N PHE A 111 2.88 2.86 3.07
CA PHE A 111 2.23 1.97 4.02
C PHE A 111 1.29 2.72 4.98
N TRP A 112 1.67 3.90 5.45
CA TRP A 112 0.79 4.72 6.29
C TRP A 112 -0.44 5.21 5.52
N SER A 113 -0.29 5.72 4.29
CA SER A 113 -1.43 6.08 3.43
C SER A 113 -2.33 4.87 3.15
N PHE A 114 -1.75 3.70 2.88
CA PHE A 114 -2.51 2.48 2.71
C PHE A 114 -3.34 2.13 3.95
N THR A 115 -2.75 2.16 5.15
CA THR A 115 -3.43 1.71 6.38
C THR A 115 -4.37 2.74 6.97
N ASP A 116 -4.05 4.03 6.88
CA ASP A 116 -4.78 5.08 7.58
C ASP A 116 -5.85 5.75 6.70
N ASP A 117 -5.67 5.67 5.36
CA ASP A 117 -6.63 6.22 4.41
C ASP A 117 -7.37 5.12 3.65
N PHE A 118 -6.68 4.35 2.81
CA PHE A 118 -7.33 3.38 1.92
C PHE A 118 -8.13 2.34 2.70
N VAL A 119 -7.52 1.69 3.71
CA VAL A 119 -8.19 0.65 4.51
C VAL A 119 -9.46 1.18 5.19
N GLU A 120 -9.46 2.44 5.63
CA GLU A 120 -10.66 3.06 6.22
C GLU A 120 -11.77 3.28 5.19
N LEU A 121 -11.41 3.72 3.98
CA LEU A 121 -12.35 4.03 2.90
C LEU A 121 -13.05 2.80 2.33
N ILE A 122 -12.40 1.63 2.39
CA ILE A 122 -12.89 0.43 1.70
C ILE A 122 -13.67 -0.54 2.58
N LYS A 123 -13.80 -0.28 3.88
CA LYS A 123 -14.37 -1.24 4.85
C LYS A 123 -15.72 -1.80 4.42
N ASP A 124 -16.68 -0.96 4.04
CA ASP A 124 -18.02 -1.41 3.63
C ASP A 124 -17.95 -2.36 2.43
N ARG A 125 -17.11 -2.05 1.44
CA ARG A 125 -16.90 -2.88 0.25
C ARG A 125 -16.21 -4.20 0.61
N ALA A 126 -15.19 -4.13 1.46
CA ALA A 126 -14.42 -5.29 1.89
C ALA A 126 -15.27 -6.31 2.67
N TYR A 127 -16.25 -5.84 3.44
CA TYR A 127 -17.23 -6.68 4.12
C TYR A 127 -18.41 -7.12 3.25
N GLY A 128 -18.40 -6.81 1.94
CA GLY A 128 -19.41 -7.26 0.99
C GLY A 128 -20.71 -6.43 0.98
N ALA A 129 -20.77 -5.30 1.70
CA ALA A 129 -21.97 -4.45 1.75
C ALA A 129 -22.37 -3.84 0.39
N ARG A 130 -21.44 -3.85 -0.59
CA ARG A 130 -21.64 -3.32 -1.95
C ARG A 130 -21.70 -4.40 -3.03
N GLY A 131 -21.81 -5.66 -2.63
CA GLY A 131 -21.89 -6.83 -3.52
C GLY A 131 -20.54 -7.48 -3.84
N GLU A 132 -20.62 -8.68 -4.44
CA GLU A 132 -19.46 -9.55 -4.65
C GLU A 132 -18.39 -8.96 -5.58
N GLN A 133 -18.78 -8.21 -6.61
CA GLN A 133 -17.83 -7.61 -7.56
C GLN A 133 -16.99 -6.52 -6.89
N GLU A 134 -17.62 -5.65 -6.09
CA GLU A 134 -16.92 -4.63 -5.32
C GLU A 134 -16.01 -5.25 -4.25
N GLN A 135 -16.45 -6.36 -3.63
CA GLN A 135 -15.63 -7.10 -2.68
C GLN A 135 -14.44 -7.75 -3.38
N ALA A 136 -14.63 -8.39 -4.53
CA ALA A 136 -13.53 -8.99 -5.30
C ALA A 136 -12.49 -7.96 -5.73
N SER A 137 -12.94 -6.78 -6.17
CA SER A 137 -12.06 -5.65 -6.55
C SER A 137 -11.17 -5.23 -5.38
N VAL A 138 -11.76 -4.96 -4.23
CA VAL A 138 -10.99 -4.51 -3.06
C VAL A 138 -10.08 -5.61 -2.52
N LEU A 139 -10.51 -6.89 -2.53
CA LEU A 139 -9.65 -8.00 -2.08
C LEU A 139 -8.44 -8.18 -3.00
N ALA A 140 -8.59 -7.99 -4.31
CA ALA A 140 -7.48 -8.01 -5.25
C ALA A 140 -6.47 -6.87 -4.97
N ALA A 141 -6.97 -5.66 -4.74
CA ALA A 141 -6.13 -4.51 -4.40
C ALA A 141 -5.39 -4.71 -3.06
N LEU A 142 -6.09 -5.19 -2.03
CA LEU A 142 -5.50 -5.48 -0.72
C LEU A 142 -4.43 -6.57 -0.78
N ALA A 143 -4.73 -7.69 -1.46
CA ALA A 143 -3.80 -8.81 -1.59
C ALA A 143 -2.53 -8.41 -2.36
N THR A 144 -2.69 -7.71 -3.48
CA THR A 144 -1.56 -7.24 -4.31
C THR A 144 -0.69 -6.26 -3.54
N THR A 145 -1.31 -5.34 -2.81
CA THR A 145 -0.58 -4.38 -1.98
C THR A 145 0.16 -5.06 -0.84
N LEU A 146 -0.48 -5.99 -0.14
CA LEU A 146 0.17 -6.75 0.94
C LEU A 146 1.36 -7.57 0.43
N ASP A 147 1.20 -8.28 -0.69
CA ASP A 147 2.26 -9.08 -1.30
C ASP A 147 3.49 -8.23 -1.65
N ALA A 148 3.28 -7.09 -2.31
CA ALA A 148 4.37 -6.20 -2.67
C ALA A 148 5.04 -5.57 -1.43
N LEU A 149 4.25 -5.09 -0.46
CA LEU A 149 4.78 -4.47 0.75
C LEU A 149 5.61 -5.44 1.60
N LEU A 150 5.20 -6.71 1.72
CA LEU A 150 5.99 -7.71 2.44
C LEU A 150 7.38 -7.91 1.79
N ARG A 151 7.44 -7.95 0.46
CA ARG A 151 8.71 -8.07 -0.27
C ARG A 151 9.56 -6.79 -0.18
N LEU A 152 8.93 -5.61 -0.25
CA LEU A 152 9.62 -4.32 -0.11
C LEU A 152 10.17 -4.10 1.31
N PHE A 153 9.46 -4.55 2.35
CA PHE A 153 9.91 -4.44 3.74
C PHE A 153 10.86 -5.57 4.18
N ALA A 154 10.91 -6.71 3.48
CA ALA A 154 11.73 -7.85 3.87
C ALA A 154 13.21 -7.51 4.13
N PRO A 155 13.89 -6.64 3.36
CA PRO A 155 15.26 -6.25 3.65
C PRO A 155 15.43 -5.50 4.98
N PHE A 156 14.40 -4.81 5.43
CA PHE A 156 14.41 -3.95 6.62
C PHE A 156 13.86 -4.63 7.87
N LEU A 157 12.73 -5.33 7.73
CA LEU A 157 11.96 -5.97 8.79
C LEU A 157 11.81 -7.47 8.52
N PRO A 158 12.93 -8.23 8.50
CA PRO A 158 12.94 -9.61 7.99
C PRO A 158 12.07 -10.58 8.79
N PHE A 159 11.95 -10.39 10.10
CA PHE A 159 11.24 -11.34 10.95
C PHE A 159 9.72 -11.20 10.84
N VAL A 160 9.20 -9.97 10.92
CA VAL A 160 7.75 -9.77 10.82
C VAL A 160 7.23 -10.04 9.40
N THR A 161 8.01 -9.74 8.37
CA THR A 161 7.61 -10.03 6.98
C THR A 161 7.60 -11.53 6.70
N GLU A 162 8.56 -12.30 7.21
CA GLU A 162 8.58 -13.76 7.11
C GLU A 162 7.42 -14.39 7.88
N GLU A 163 7.16 -13.95 9.11
CA GLU A 163 6.02 -14.40 9.90
C GLU A 163 4.71 -14.23 9.14
N ILE A 164 4.45 -13.03 8.61
CA ILE A 164 3.22 -12.74 7.86
C ILE A 164 3.16 -13.55 6.56
N TRP A 165 4.29 -13.68 5.84
CA TRP A 165 4.37 -14.46 4.61
C TRP A 165 3.93 -15.90 4.83
N SER A 166 4.40 -16.51 5.91
CA SER A 166 4.08 -17.90 6.26
C SER A 166 2.59 -18.17 6.50
N TRP A 167 1.77 -17.15 6.75
CA TRP A 167 0.34 -17.31 6.98
C TRP A 167 -0.46 -17.60 5.71
N TRP A 168 0.04 -17.23 4.53
CA TRP A 168 -0.73 -17.27 3.32
C TRP A 168 0.07 -17.62 2.03
N ARG A 169 1.38 -17.68 2.13
CA ARG A 169 2.29 -17.99 1.03
C ARG A 169 3.16 -19.20 1.37
N ALA A 170 3.46 -20.02 0.36
CA ALA A 170 4.47 -21.06 0.48
C ALA A 170 5.89 -20.50 0.39
N GLY A 171 6.83 -21.19 1.01
CA GLY A 171 8.25 -20.78 0.99
C GLY A 171 8.53 -19.59 1.90
N SER A 172 9.60 -18.85 1.59
CA SER A 172 10.07 -17.71 2.39
C SER A 172 10.02 -16.42 1.58
N VAL A 173 9.63 -15.31 2.20
CA VAL A 173 9.65 -13.98 1.57
C VAL A 173 11.06 -13.58 1.13
N HIS A 174 12.09 -14.06 1.84
CA HIS A 174 13.50 -13.77 1.52
C HIS A 174 14.03 -14.51 0.29
N ARG A 175 13.25 -15.45 -0.23
CA ARG A 175 13.54 -16.18 -1.48
C ARG A 175 12.55 -15.83 -2.59
N ALA A 176 11.55 -15.02 -2.30
CA ALA A 176 10.62 -14.51 -3.29
C ALA A 176 11.33 -13.50 -4.21
N GLU A 177 10.89 -13.43 -5.45
CA GLU A 177 11.37 -12.43 -6.38
C GLU A 177 11.00 -11.02 -5.92
N TRP A 178 11.83 -10.03 -6.28
CA TRP A 178 11.48 -8.63 -6.04
C TRP A 178 10.18 -8.27 -6.75
N PRO A 179 9.29 -7.45 -6.14
CA PRO A 179 8.01 -7.13 -6.74
C PRO A 179 8.21 -6.40 -8.08
N GLN A 180 7.36 -6.73 -9.06
CA GLN A 180 7.40 -6.13 -10.39
C GLN A 180 6.28 -5.11 -10.55
N ALA A 181 6.62 -3.90 -10.97
CA ALA A 181 5.65 -2.82 -11.19
C ALA A 181 4.79 -3.05 -12.43
N LEU A 182 5.40 -3.53 -13.51
CA LEU A 182 4.79 -3.60 -14.83
C LEU A 182 3.48 -4.40 -14.87
N PRO A 183 3.39 -5.66 -14.36
CA PRO A 183 2.14 -6.41 -14.39
C PRO A 183 1.00 -5.76 -13.62
N ILE A 184 1.33 -5.04 -12.53
CA ILE A 184 0.34 -4.31 -11.73
C ILE A 184 -0.17 -3.10 -12.50
N LEU A 185 0.72 -2.33 -13.08
CA LEU A 185 0.38 -1.14 -13.87
C LEU A 185 -0.44 -1.50 -15.10
N GLU A 186 -0.03 -2.51 -15.86
CA GLU A 186 -0.75 -3.03 -17.02
C GLU A 186 -2.19 -3.44 -16.67
N GLY A 187 -2.35 -4.25 -15.61
CA GLY A 187 -3.67 -4.67 -15.15
C GLY A 187 -4.54 -3.50 -14.72
N THR A 188 -3.94 -2.51 -14.06
CA THR A 188 -4.64 -1.32 -13.56
C THR A 188 -5.11 -0.42 -14.71
N LEU A 189 -4.24 -0.16 -15.69
CA LEU A 189 -4.57 0.67 -16.86
C LEU A 189 -5.59 -0.02 -17.78
N LEU A 190 -5.49 -1.34 -17.94
CA LEU A 190 -6.49 -2.09 -18.69
C LEU A 190 -7.87 -2.00 -18.03
N ALA A 191 -7.93 -2.09 -16.70
CA ALA A 191 -9.17 -1.92 -15.96
C ALA A 191 -9.74 -0.51 -16.09
N GLU A 192 -8.91 0.52 -16.03
CA GLU A 192 -9.29 1.92 -16.22
C GLU A 192 -9.86 2.14 -17.63
N TYR A 193 -9.14 1.66 -18.66
CA TYR A 193 -9.58 1.74 -20.03
C TYR A 193 -10.93 1.03 -20.25
N SER A 194 -11.08 -0.18 -19.74
CA SER A 194 -12.31 -0.97 -19.86
C SER A 194 -13.49 -0.32 -19.15
N ALA A 195 -13.29 0.37 -18.04
CA ALA A 195 -14.31 1.11 -17.33
C ALA A 195 -14.83 2.31 -18.16
N GLN A 196 -13.95 2.96 -18.92
CA GLN A 196 -14.29 4.08 -19.80
C GLN A 196 -14.87 3.61 -21.16
N ASN A 197 -14.52 2.39 -21.61
CA ASN A 197 -14.86 1.83 -22.92
C ASN A 197 -15.45 0.42 -22.82
N PRO A 198 -16.62 0.22 -22.23
CA PRO A 198 -17.15 -1.12 -21.88
C PRO A 198 -17.40 -2.07 -23.06
N THR A 199 -17.44 -1.54 -24.29
CA THR A 199 -17.67 -2.33 -25.52
C THR A 199 -16.41 -2.58 -26.35
N ALA A 200 -15.26 -2.03 -25.95
CA ALA A 200 -14.02 -2.17 -26.68
C ALA A 200 -13.24 -3.43 -26.25
N GLY A 201 -13.01 -4.34 -27.17
CA GLY A 201 -12.08 -5.47 -26.97
C GLY A 201 -10.64 -5.02 -27.27
N ILE A 202 -9.83 -4.75 -26.24
CA ILE A 202 -8.44 -4.29 -26.42
C ILE A 202 -7.48 -5.17 -25.62
N SER A 203 -6.25 -5.36 -26.16
CA SER A 203 -5.14 -5.97 -25.42
C SER A 203 -4.40 -4.92 -24.58
N ALA A 204 -3.91 -5.30 -23.41
CA ALA A 204 -3.19 -4.39 -22.52
C ALA A 204 -1.91 -3.80 -23.12
N GLN A 205 -1.32 -4.46 -24.11
CA GLN A 205 -0.15 -3.96 -24.82
C GLN A 205 -0.43 -2.64 -25.57
N TRP A 206 -1.65 -2.44 -26.04
CA TRP A 206 -2.11 -1.19 -26.63
C TRP A 206 -2.32 -0.10 -25.56
N VAL A 207 -2.90 -0.48 -24.43
CA VAL A 207 -3.18 0.48 -23.34
C VAL A 207 -1.91 1.12 -22.79
N LEU A 208 -0.81 0.36 -22.70
CA LEU A 208 0.48 0.90 -22.27
C LEU A 208 1.15 1.79 -23.32
N ALA A 209 1.06 1.40 -24.59
CA ALA A 209 1.68 2.15 -25.68
C ALA A 209 1.04 3.53 -25.87
N ASP A 210 -0.26 3.63 -25.60
CA ASP A 210 -1.06 4.86 -25.76
C ASP A 210 -1.39 5.53 -24.40
N ALA A 211 -0.89 5.02 -23.28
CA ALA A 211 -1.17 5.57 -21.95
C ALA A 211 -0.61 7.00 -21.83
N ASP A 212 -1.51 7.97 -21.74
CA ASP A 212 -1.13 9.35 -21.47
C ASP A 212 -0.60 9.48 -20.03
N PRO A 213 0.64 9.97 -19.82
CA PRO A 213 1.18 10.25 -18.50
C PRO A 213 0.24 11.09 -17.63
N ALA A 214 -0.50 12.03 -18.20
CA ALA A 214 -1.47 12.86 -17.47
C ALA A 214 -2.65 12.03 -16.94
N GLN A 215 -3.12 11.03 -17.69
CA GLN A 215 -4.16 10.12 -17.22
C GLN A 215 -3.68 9.24 -16.06
N ILE A 216 -2.43 8.77 -16.12
CA ILE A 216 -1.83 8.00 -15.04
C ILE A 216 -1.71 8.87 -13.78
N GLU A 217 -1.24 10.10 -13.89
CA GLU A 217 -1.16 11.04 -12.77
C GLU A 217 -2.54 11.32 -12.17
N SER A 218 -3.54 11.56 -13.01
CA SER A 218 -4.93 11.76 -12.59
C SER A 218 -5.46 10.52 -11.83
N LEU A 219 -5.20 9.31 -12.34
CA LEU A 219 -5.59 8.08 -11.66
C LEU A 219 -4.92 7.94 -10.30
N LYS A 220 -3.62 8.21 -10.20
CA LYS A 220 -2.86 8.17 -8.94
C LYS A 220 -3.38 9.19 -7.92
N GLN A 221 -3.92 10.31 -8.38
CA GLN A 221 -4.39 11.40 -7.52
C GLN A 221 -5.74 11.10 -6.86
N ILE A 222 -6.56 10.20 -7.39
CA ILE A 222 -7.90 9.89 -6.84
C ILE A 222 -7.85 9.53 -5.34
N LEU A 223 -6.97 8.63 -4.93
CA LEU A 223 -6.87 8.21 -3.52
C LEU A 223 -6.42 9.36 -2.60
N PRO A 224 -5.37 10.14 -2.91
CA PRO A 224 -5.01 11.33 -2.13
C PRO A 224 -6.16 12.32 -1.98
N ASP A 225 -6.87 12.65 -3.05
CA ASP A 225 -7.97 13.63 -3.01
C ASP A 225 -9.12 13.16 -2.11
N VAL A 226 -9.49 11.88 -2.21
CA VAL A 226 -10.52 11.29 -1.34
C VAL A 226 -10.04 11.21 0.12
N ALA A 227 -8.76 10.92 0.35
CA ALA A 227 -8.17 10.90 1.69
C ALA A 227 -8.13 12.32 2.32
N GLU A 228 -7.81 13.34 1.54
CA GLU A 228 -7.86 14.74 1.98
C GLU A 228 -9.30 15.16 2.35
N ALA A 229 -10.28 14.83 1.51
CA ALA A 229 -11.69 15.09 1.80
C ALA A 229 -12.14 14.39 3.10
N LEU A 230 -11.75 13.13 3.29
CA LEU A 230 -12.01 12.39 4.53
C LEU A 230 -11.33 13.05 5.74
N GLY A 231 -10.09 13.50 5.57
CA GLY A 231 -9.33 14.25 6.58
C GLY A 231 -10.06 15.54 7.00
N GLY A 232 -10.58 16.30 6.05
CA GLY A 232 -11.40 17.48 6.27
C GLY A 232 -12.66 17.20 7.07
N LEU A 233 -13.38 16.14 6.74
CA LEU A 233 -14.57 15.70 7.48
C LEU A 233 -14.22 15.27 8.91
N ARG A 234 -13.13 14.52 9.11
CA ARG A 234 -12.66 14.11 10.44
C ARG A 234 -12.27 15.31 11.29
N LYS A 235 -11.59 16.29 10.70
CA LYS A 235 -11.23 17.53 11.36
C LYS A 235 -12.47 18.33 11.78
N ALA A 236 -13.42 18.53 10.88
CA ALA A 236 -14.68 19.23 11.19
C ALA A 236 -15.43 18.57 12.36
N LYS A 237 -15.50 17.23 12.39
CA LYS A 237 -16.10 16.49 13.52
C LYS A 237 -15.33 16.69 14.83
N SER A 238 -14.00 16.71 14.76
CA SER A 238 -13.12 16.94 15.91
C SER A 238 -13.31 18.37 16.48
N ASP A 239 -13.32 19.36 15.60
CA ASP A 239 -13.53 20.77 15.96
C ASP A 239 -14.92 21.00 16.58
N ALA A 240 -15.94 20.30 16.07
CA ALA A 240 -17.29 20.29 16.63
C ALA A 240 -17.42 19.44 17.92
N LYS A 241 -16.33 18.75 18.35
CA LYS A 241 -16.30 17.85 19.53
C LYS A 241 -17.35 16.74 19.49
N VAL A 242 -17.70 16.28 18.29
CA VAL A 242 -18.62 15.13 18.08
C VAL A 242 -17.81 13.85 17.80
N LYS A 243 -18.47 12.69 18.00
CA LYS A 243 -17.83 11.39 17.74
C LYS A 243 -17.59 11.21 16.24
N GLN A 244 -16.50 10.53 15.86
CA GLN A 244 -16.20 10.25 14.44
C GLN A 244 -17.31 9.47 13.72
N ARG A 245 -18.08 8.64 14.44
CA ARG A 245 -19.24 7.89 13.94
C ARG A 245 -20.53 8.74 13.76
N THR A 246 -20.54 10.01 14.19
CA THR A 246 -21.68 10.89 13.99
C THR A 246 -21.94 11.07 12.49
N GLU A 247 -23.19 10.89 12.08
CA GLU A 247 -23.59 11.08 10.68
C GLU A 247 -23.37 12.53 10.25
N VAL A 248 -23.02 12.72 8.97
CA VAL A 248 -22.90 14.03 8.34
C VAL A 248 -24.07 14.17 7.38
N GLU A 249 -24.93 15.11 7.62
CA GLU A 249 -26.13 15.35 6.82
C GLU A 249 -25.78 15.92 5.44
N SER A 250 -24.79 16.80 5.39
CA SER A 250 -24.29 17.36 4.14
C SER A 250 -22.82 17.77 4.27
N ALA A 251 -22.07 17.66 3.19
CA ALA A 251 -20.69 18.16 3.08
C ALA A 251 -20.48 18.73 1.67
N THR A 252 -19.83 19.89 1.59
CA THR A 252 -19.42 20.49 0.33
C THR A 252 -17.92 20.36 0.20
N ILE A 253 -17.45 19.72 -0.85
CA ILE A 253 -16.02 19.56 -1.18
C ILE A 253 -15.74 20.46 -2.36
N ALA A 254 -14.85 21.46 -2.16
CA ALA A 254 -14.33 22.28 -3.24
C ALA A 254 -13.10 21.59 -3.80
N ALA A 255 -13.18 21.09 -5.02
CA ALA A 255 -12.04 20.55 -5.76
C ALA A 255 -11.61 21.55 -6.85
N PRO A 256 -10.31 21.64 -7.18
CA PRO A 256 -9.88 22.34 -8.38
C PRO A 256 -10.57 21.73 -9.61
N GLN A 257 -11.01 22.57 -10.54
CA GLN A 257 -11.45 22.06 -11.82
C GLN A 257 -10.25 21.46 -12.56
N ALA A 258 -10.38 20.20 -13.00
CA ALA A 258 -9.38 19.51 -13.79
C ALA A 258 -9.24 20.11 -15.19
#